data_efdc7cf6a56fcb83c9ba276032a7e9fd
#
_entry.id   efdc7cf6a56fcb83c9ba276032a7e9fd
#
_cell.length_a   1.000
_cell.length_b   1.000
_cell.length_c   1.000
_cell.angle_alpha   90.00
_cell.angle_beta   90.00
_cell.angle_gamma   90.00
#
_symmetry.space_group_name_H-M   'P 1'
#
loop_
_entity.id
_entity.type
_entity.pdbx_description
1 polymer ?
#
loop_
_entity_poly.entity_id
_entity_poly.type
_entity_poly.pdbx_seq_one_letter_code
_entity_poly.pdbx_strand_id
1 'polypeptide(L)'
;MIDANTERDYHVYGDGANINAQGGNPAGCPSPKGEPSAVQIYVTAVPEVGNGWITAYPYGSTAPIDSLVNYRSDAQNVANSGTIKTCFNCAKDINIKSLGGTTHVIIDVPGYYYEL
;
A
#
# COMPACT_ATOMS: atom_id res chain seq x y z
N MET A 1 -10.00 -5.47 2.98
CA MET A 1 -9.28 -6.69 3.38
C MET A 1 -8.60 -7.32 2.19
N ILE A 2 -7.40 -7.82 2.36
CA ILE A 2 -6.64 -8.51 1.31
C ILE A 2 -6.60 -9.98 1.66
N ASP A 3 -7.20 -10.81 0.81
CA ASP A 3 -7.22 -12.25 1.00
C ASP A 3 -5.84 -12.87 0.76
N ALA A 4 -5.60 -14.02 1.39
CA ALA A 4 -4.33 -14.73 1.28
C ALA A 4 -3.93 -14.95 -0.17
N ASN A 5 -2.67 -14.61 -0.49
CA ASN A 5 -2.03 -14.79 -1.79
C ASN A 5 -2.71 -13.98 -2.93
N THR A 6 -3.38 -12.89 -2.59
CA THR A 6 -3.96 -11.96 -3.56
C THR A 6 -3.34 -10.57 -3.41
N GLU A 7 -3.51 -9.76 -4.44
CA GLU A 7 -3.05 -8.37 -4.42
C GLU A 7 -4.21 -7.41 -4.65
N ARG A 8 -4.04 -6.18 -4.16
CA ARG A 8 -4.95 -5.08 -4.44
C ARG A 8 -4.14 -3.87 -4.90
N ASP A 9 -4.73 -3.09 -5.80
CA ASP A 9 -4.12 -1.88 -6.33
C ASP A 9 -4.66 -0.66 -5.60
N TYR A 10 -3.81 0.37 -5.46
CA TYR A 10 -4.13 1.58 -4.72
C TYR A 10 -3.61 2.82 -5.40
N HIS A 11 -4.38 3.91 -5.25
CA HIS A 11 -3.88 5.26 -5.44
C HIS A 11 -3.20 5.70 -4.14
N VAL A 12 -2.06 6.36 -4.24
CA VAL A 12 -1.36 6.92 -3.09
C VAL A 12 -1.30 8.44 -3.13
N TYR A 13 -1.84 9.05 -4.19
CA TYR A 13 -2.03 10.49 -4.30
C TYR A 13 -3.26 10.75 -5.16
N GLY A 14 -3.75 11.99 -5.11
CA GLY A 14 -4.83 12.41 -5.98
C GLY A 14 -6.04 12.93 -5.26
N ASP A 15 -7.14 13.04 -5.99
CA ASP A 15 -8.38 13.65 -5.50
C ASP A 15 -9.13 12.74 -4.51
N GLY A 16 -10.09 13.36 -3.81
CA GLY A 16 -10.85 12.67 -2.78
C GLY A 16 -11.69 11.53 -3.30
N ALA A 17 -12.18 11.60 -4.54
CA ALA A 17 -13.04 10.56 -5.10
C ALA A 17 -12.29 9.22 -5.22
N ASN A 18 -11.08 9.24 -5.78
CA ASN A 18 -10.26 8.04 -5.94
C ASN A 18 -9.80 7.47 -4.61
N ILE A 19 -9.34 8.33 -3.70
CA ILE A 19 -8.85 7.91 -2.39
C ILE A 19 -10.00 7.38 -1.53
N ASN A 20 -11.14 8.06 -1.54
CA ASN A 20 -12.32 7.63 -0.79
C ASN A 20 -12.85 6.28 -1.31
N ALA A 21 -12.83 6.06 -2.62
CA ALA A 21 -13.33 4.82 -3.22
C ALA A 21 -12.58 3.58 -2.75
N GLN A 22 -11.32 3.73 -2.36
CA GLN A 22 -10.51 2.64 -1.80
C GLN A 22 -10.51 2.60 -0.27
N GLY A 23 -11.36 3.40 0.37
CA GLY A 23 -11.50 3.43 1.82
C GLY A 23 -10.65 4.47 2.53
N GLY A 24 -10.04 5.39 1.77
CA GLY A 24 -9.19 6.43 2.33
C GLY A 24 -9.92 7.74 2.61
N ASN A 25 -9.14 8.79 2.85
CA ASN A 25 -9.63 10.10 3.22
C ASN A 25 -10.47 10.71 2.09
N PRO A 26 -11.72 11.12 2.33
CA PRO A 26 -12.55 11.78 1.31
C PRO A 26 -11.95 13.09 0.78
N ALA A 27 -11.05 13.73 1.52
CA ALA A 27 -10.35 14.92 1.07
C ALA A 27 -9.19 14.61 0.11
N GLY A 28 -8.82 13.33 -0.02
CA GLY A 28 -7.75 12.91 -0.90
C GLY A 28 -6.36 12.93 -0.25
N CYS A 29 -5.35 12.66 -1.08
CA CYS A 29 -3.94 12.73 -0.69
C CYS A 29 -3.24 13.68 -1.68
N PRO A 30 -3.21 14.99 -1.41
CA PRO A 30 -2.65 15.93 -2.36
C PRO A 30 -1.13 15.77 -2.48
N SER A 31 -0.66 15.74 -3.72
CA SER A 31 0.76 15.75 -4.04
C SER A 31 1.11 17.14 -4.57
N PRO A 32 1.98 17.90 -3.87
CA PRO A 32 2.21 19.31 -4.20
C PRO A 32 2.90 19.55 -5.54
N LYS A 33 3.56 18.53 -6.10
CA LYS A 33 4.31 18.68 -7.35
C LYS A 33 3.84 17.72 -8.44
N GLY A 34 2.58 17.29 -8.38
CA GLY A 34 2.02 16.38 -9.37
C GLY A 34 2.32 14.92 -9.10
N GLU A 35 2.46 14.12 -10.15
CA GLU A 35 2.65 12.68 -10.00
C GLU A 35 4.02 12.35 -9.40
N PRO A 36 4.08 11.64 -8.26
CA PRO A 36 5.35 11.28 -7.64
C PRO A 36 6.02 10.10 -8.35
N SER A 37 7.34 10.02 -8.26
CA SER A 37 8.12 8.87 -8.75
C SER A 37 8.22 7.76 -7.72
N ALA A 38 8.07 8.10 -6.44
CA ALA A 38 8.04 7.16 -5.33
C ALA A 38 7.27 7.76 -4.18
N VAL A 39 6.87 6.90 -3.25
CA VAL A 39 6.08 7.30 -2.09
C VAL A 39 6.67 6.67 -0.84
N GLN A 40 6.70 7.45 0.25
CA GLN A 40 6.95 6.91 1.57
C GLN A 40 5.60 6.46 2.10
N ILE A 41 5.49 5.18 2.48
CA ILE A 41 4.27 4.65 3.07
C ILE A 41 4.54 4.08 4.45
N TYR A 42 3.50 4.11 5.27
CA TYR A 42 3.47 3.44 6.57
C TYR A 42 2.30 2.47 6.50
N VAL A 43 2.58 1.18 6.55
CA VAL A 43 1.55 0.15 6.39
C VAL A 43 1.34 -0.57 7.71
N THR A 44 0.10 -0.58 8.16
CA THR A 44 -0.31 -1.35 9.34
C THR A 44 -1.12 -2.55 8.89
N ALA A 45 -0.68 -3.74 9.30
CA ALA A 45 -1.46 -4.97 9.12
C ALA A 45 -2.38 -5.15 10.31
N VAL A 46 -3.66 -5.38 10.03
CA VAL A 46 -4.67 -5.76 11.01
C VAL A 46 -5.07 -7.19 10.67
N PRO A 47 -4.35 -8.20 11.22
CA PRO A 47 -4.51 -9.58 10.77
C PRO A 47 -5.91 -10.15 11.07
N GLU A 48 -6.42 -10.93 10.14
CA GLU A 48 -7.74 -11.54 10.25
C GLU A 48 -7.65 -13.05 10.36
N VAL A 49 -7.00 -13.71 9.41
CA VAL A 49 -6.89 -15.16 9.37
C VAL A 49 -5.47 -15.55 8.95
N GLY A 50 -4.83 -16.36 9.78
CA GLY A 50 -3.52 -16.95 9.48
C GLY A 50 -2.36 -15.98 9.66
N ASN A 51 -1.16 -16.53 9.56
CA ASN A 51 0.09 -15.76 9.61
C ASN A 51 0.54 -15.46 8.18
N GLY A 52 1.19 -14.33 7.99
CA GLY A 52 1.66 -13.99 6.66
C GLY A 52 2.53 -12.75 6.63
N TRP A 53 2.71 -12.22 5.43
CA TRP A 53 3.44 -10.98 5.24
C TRP A 53 2.84 -10.16 4.11
N ILE A 54 3.15 -8.87 4.15
CA ILE A 54 2.73 -7.89 3.14
C ILE A 54 3.96 -7.46 2.35
N THR A 55 3.81 -7.38 1.04
CA THR A 55 4.78 -6.72 0.17
C THR A 55 4.07 -5.62 -0.63
N ALA A 56 4.81 -4.54 -0.93
CA ALA A 56 4.31 -3.42 -1.69
C ALA A 56 5.26 -3.16 -2.87
N TYR A 57 4.70 -2.83 -4.02
CA TYR A 57 5.47 -2.69 -5.25
C TYR A 57 4.71 -1.83 -6.25
N PRO A 58 5.38 -1.32 -7.31
CA PRO A 58 4.69 -0.52 -8.32
C PRO A 58 3.55 -1.29 -8.98
N TYR A 59 2.46 -0.59 -9.24
CA TYR A 59 1.31 -1.17 -9.92
C TYR A 59 1.74 -1.83 -11.24
N GLY A 60 1.25 -3.05 -11.47
CA GLY A 60 1.50 -3.79 -12.70
C GLY A 60 2.85 -4.51 -12.76
N SER A 61 3.73 -4.33 -11.77
CA SER A 61 4.99 -5.05 -11.73
C SER A 61 4.83 -6.38 -10.98
N THR A 62 5.85 -7.24 -11.09
CA THR A 62 5.89 -8.51 -10.38
C THR A 62 6.17 -8.27 -8.90
N ALA A 63 5.44 -8.95 -8.04
CA ALA A 63 5.64 -8.84 -6.59
C ALA A 63 7.04 -9.33 -6.23
N PRO A 64 7.80 -8.53 -5.43
CA PRO A 64 9.10 -8.98 -4.93
C PRO A 64 8.92 -10.08 -3.87
N ILE A 65 10.00 -10.79 -3.60
CA ILE A 65 9.99 -11.82 -2.56
C ILE A 65 10.23 -11.23 -1.16
N ASP A 66 10.55 -9.96 -1.08
CA ASP A 66 10.80 -9.26 0.18
C ASP A 66 9.50 -8.96 0.90
N SER A 67 9.54 -8.96 2.23
CA SER A 67 8.40 -8.53 3.03
C SER A 67 8.60 -7.10 3.53
N LEU A 68 7.53 -6.32 3.54
CA LEU A 68 7.48 -5.02 4.21
C LEU A 68 7.02 -5.19 5.65
N VAL A 69 5.99 -5.98 5.87
CA VAL A 69 5.40 -6.24 7.19
C VAL A 69 5.13 -7.72 7.34
N ASN A 70 5.61 -8.32 8.43
CA ASN A 70 5.27 -9.69 8.80
C ASN A 70 4.21 -9.65 9.91
N TYR A 71 3.17 -10.48 9.81
CA TYR A 71 2.08 -10.45 10.78
C TYR A 71 1.68 -11.86 11.21
N ARG A 72 1.04 -11.93 12.39
CA ARG A 72 0.49 -13.17 12.96
C ARG A 72 -0.94 -12.91 13.40
N SER A 73 -1.81 -13.89 13.16
CA SER A 73 -3.23 -13.76 13.49
C SER A 73 -3.50 -13.72 15.00
N ASP A 74 -2.58 -14.24 15.81
CA ASP A 74 -2.70 -14.28 17.28
C ASP A 74 -1.99 -13.09 17.95
N ALA A 75 -1.48 -12.16 17.16
CA ALA A 75 -0.72 -11.01 17.67
C ALA A 75 -1.50 -9.71 17.46
N GLN A 76 -0.96 -8.64 18.05
CA GLN A 76 -1.49 -7.30 17.83
C GLN A 76 -1.17 -6.81 16.44
N ASN A 77 -1.81 -5.72 16.04
CA ASN A 77 -1.52 -5.05 14.78
C ASN A 77 -0.03 -4.68 14.72
N VAL A 78 0.54 -4.83 13.53
CA VAL A 78 1.96 -4.56 13.31
C VAL A 78 2.11 -3.65 12.11
N ALA A 79 3.10 -2.75 12.18
CA ALA A 79 3.32 -1.74 11.14
C ALA A 79 4.78 -1.63 10.79
N ASN A 80 5.03 -1.16 9.57
CA ASN A 80 6.38 -0.79 9.13
C ASN A 80 6.26 0.26 8.03
N SER A 81 7.36 0.94 7.77
CA SER A 81 7.44 1.95 6.72
C SER A 81 8.41 1.52 5.62
N GLY A 82 8.19 2.06 4.43
CA GLY A 82 9.07 1.81 3.30
C GLY A 82 8.90 2.85 2.21
N THR A 83 9.88 2.91 1.32
CA THR A 83 9.84 3.74 0.13
C THR A 83 9.52 2.85 -1.05
N ILE A 84 8.42 3.13 -1.73
CA ILE A 84 7.93 2.30 -2.83
C ILE A 84 7.89 3.14 -4.10
N LYS A 85 8.49 2.65 -5.17
CA LYS A 85 8.33 3.28 -6.48
C LYS A 85 6.89 3.17 -6.92
N THR A 86 6.40 4.25 -7.52
CA THR A 86 5.07 4.27 -8.12
C THR A 86 5.14 3.89 -9.59
N CYS A 87 4.02 3.42 -10.15
CA CYS A 87 3.91 3.22 -11.58
C CYS A 87 3.53 4.56 -12.22
N PHE A 88 4.51 5.19 -12.88
CA PHE A 88 4.31 6.51 -13.47
C PHE A 88 3.39 6.42 -14.69
N ASN A 89 2.38 7.29 -14.75
CA ASN A 89 1.40 7.33 -15.84
C ASN A 89 0.51 6.08 -15.94
N CYS A 90 0.31 5.38 -14.83
CA CYS A 90 -0.52 4.17 -14.78
C CYS A 90 -1.91 4.48 -14.21
N ALA A 91 -2.84 3.54 -14.37
CA ALA A 91 -4.19 3.66 -13.82
C ALA A 91 -4.20 3.71 -12.29
N LYS A 92 -3.25 3.03 -11.65
CA LYS A 92 -3.04 3.02 -10.20
C LYS A 92 -1.57 3.23 -9.93
N ASP A 93 -1.21 3.39 -8.65
CA ASP A 93 0.14 3.76 -8.28
C ASP A 93 0.96 2.59 -7.74
N ILE A 94 0.39 1.83 -6.83
CA ILE A 94 1.06 0.69 -6.19
C ILE A 94 0.13 -0.49 -6.07
N ASN A 95 0.74 -1.68 -5.90
CA ASN A 95 0.04 -2.88 -5.47
C ASN A 95 0.50 -3.25 -4.07
N ILE A 96 -0.42 -3.84 -3.30
CA ILE A 96 -0.10 -4.47 -2.03
C ILE A 96 -0.61 -5.91 -2.10
N LYS A 97 0.27 -6.85 -1.77
CA LYS A 97 -0.05 -8.28 -1.77
C LYS A 97 0.12 -8.85 -0.37
N SER A 98 -0.85 -9.66 0.04
CA SER A 98 -0.75 -10.46 1.26
C SER A 98 -0.41 -11.90 0.89
N LEU A 99 0.60 -12.46 1.55
CA LEU A 99 1.00 -13.84 1.34
C LEU A 99 0.88 -14.62 2.65
N GLY A 100 0.34 -15.83 2.56
CA GLY A 100 0.15 -16.72 3.70
C GLY A 100 -1.16 -16.55 4.41
N GLY A 101 -1.51 -15.33 4.79
CA GLY A 101 -2.73 -15.05 5.55
C GLY A 101 -3.57 -13.95 4.92
N THR A 102 -4.70 -13.68 5.55
CA THR A 102 -5.65 -12.64 5.17
C THR A 102 -5.58 -11.51 6.19
N THR A 103 -5.51 -10.27 5.73
CA THR A 103 -5.35 -9.11 6.59
C THR A 103 -6.07 -7.88 6.05
N HIS A 104 -6.53 -7.03 6.96
CA HIS A 104 -6.83 -5.64 6.63
C HIS A 104 -5.52 -4.86 6.62
N VAL A 105 -5.48 -3.77 5.86
CA VAL A 105 -4.33 -2.87 5.83
C VAL A 105 -4.79 -1.44 6.02
N ILE A 106 -3.97 -0.68 6.74
CA ILE A 106 -4.10 0.77 6.85
C ILE A 106 -2.84 1.35 6.21
N ILE A 107 -3.04 2.23 5.25
CA ILE A 107 -1.92 2.84 4.51
C ILE A 107 -1.93 4.33 4.80
N ASP A 108 -0.83 4.81 5.39
CA ASP A 108 -0.58 6.24 5.58
C ASP A 108 0.53 6.67 4.64
N VAL A 109 0.41 7.88 4.09
CA VAL A 109 1.37 8.42 3.13
C VAL A 109 1.97 9.70 3.71
N PRO A 110 3.10 9.61 4.43
CA PRO A 110 3.73 10.81 5.01
C PRO A 110 4.53 11.63 4.01
N GLY A 111 4.89 11.10 2.85
CA GLY A 111 5.68 11.88 1.92
C GLY A 111 5.79 11.29 0.52
N TYR A 112 6.24 12.15 -0.39
CA TYR A 112 6.41 11.81 -1.80
C TYR A 112 7.82 12.18 -2.26
N TYR A 113 8.31 11.47 -3.29
CA TYR A 113 9.56 11.76 -3.98
C TYR A 113 9.27 12.06 -5.43
N TYR A 114 10.02 12.98 -6.01
CA TYR A 114 9.82 13.44 -7.39
C TYR A 114 11.12 13.36 -8.16
N GLU A 115 11.01 13.10 -9.48
CA GLU A 115 12.15 13.22 -10.37
C GLU A 115 12.59 14.69 -10.48
N LEU A 116 13.89 14.91 -10.52
CA LEU A 116 14.44 16.26 -10.71
C LEU A 116 14.46 16.67 -12.18
#